data_7625332671ddbbdb31a077456bae52fd
#
_entry.id   7625332671ddbbdb31a077456bae52fd
#
_cell.length_a   1.000
_cell.length_b   1.000
_cell.length_c   1.000
_cell.angle_alpha   90.00
_cell.angle_beta   90.00
_cell.angle_gamma   90.00
#
_symmetry.space_group_name_H-M   'P 1'
#
loop_
_entity.id
_entity.type
_entity.pdbx_description
1 polymer ?
#
loop_
_entity_poly.entity_id
_entity_poly.type
_entity_poly.pdbx_seq_one_letter_code
_entity_poly.pdbx_strand_id
1 'polypeptide(L)'
;MSRTGEVALGIIGTILNVILLIIVTLAVFSASALNTTEVQNMIETEIMADPTLTPQEMEYTKDILAGGMDVVGVVGWVFVALLLLSVILSIIAVVKVSKNKSPKTAGILFIFAGLLSGILLLAPILFYIAAIMCFVRKTPVHYVEDPYYRTEAETETHTTTTPHQPL
;
A
#
# COMPACT_ATOMS: atom_id res chain seq x y z
N MET A 1 -0.70 10.08 -23.01
CA MET A 1 0.13 10.60 -21.88
C MET A 1 0.48 9.43 -20.97
N SER A 2 1.77 9.22 -20.71
CA SER A 2 2.23 8.11 -19.87
C SER A 2 1.89 8.35 -18.39
N ARG A 3 1.35 7.34 -17.71
CA ARG A 3 1.04 7.36 -16.27
C ARG A 3 2.24 6.97 -15.42
N THR A 4 3.42 7.39 -15.83
CA THR A 4 4.71 7.01 -15.23
C THR A 4 4.80 7.39 -13.75
N GLY A 5 4.25 8.55 -13.36
CA GLY A 5 4.29 9.00 -11.96
C GLY A 5 3.45 8.14 -11.01
N GLU A 6 2.25 7.75 -11.41
CA GLU A 6 1.35 6.89 -10.62
C GLU A 6 1.96 5.49 -10.43
N VAL A 7 2.52 4.95 -11.52
CA VAL A 7 3.18 3.63 -11.50
C VAL A 7 4.44 3.68 -10.65
N ALA A 8 5.27 4.72 -10.79
CA ALA A 8 6.50 4.88 -10.02
C ALA A 8 6.22 4.97 -8.51
N LEU A 9 5.25 5.80 -8.09
CA LEU A 9 4.84 5.91 -6.69
C LEU A 9 4.27 4.59 -6.15
N GLY A 10 3.45 3.90 -6.94
CA GLY A 10 2.92 2.61 -6.58
C GLY A 10 4.00 1.54 -6.40
N ILE A 11 5.01 1.51 -7.28
CA ILE A 11 6.15 0.58 -7.18
C ILE A 11 6.98 0.88 -5.93
N ILE A 12 7.35 2.15 -5.70
CA ILE A 12 8.13 2.56 -4.52
C ILE A 12 7.38 2.20 -3.24
N GLY A 13 6.07 2.51 -3.16
CA GLY A 13 5.23 2.16 -2.03
C GLY A 13 5.16 0.65 -1.79
N THR A 14 5.06 -0.14 -2.86
CA THR A 14 5.04 -1.61 -2.76
C THR A 14 6.37 -2.16 -2.25
N ILE A 15 7.52 -1.63 -2.73
CA ILE A 15 8.84 -2.03 -2.25
C ILE A 15 8.99 -1.73 -0.75
N LEU A 16 8.61 -0.53 -0.32
CA LEU A 16 8.65 -0.15 1.10
C LEU A 16 7.75 -1.04 1.95
N ASN A 17 6.57 -1.40 1.44
CA ASN A 17 5.64 -2.29 2.13
C ASN A 17 6.19 -3.72 2.26
N VAL A 18 6.90 -4.22 1.24
CA VAL A 18 7.58 -5.53 1.31
C VAL A 18 8.73 -5.50 2.33
N ILE A 19 9.52 -4.43 2.35
CA ILE A 19 10.59 -4.25 3.35
C ILE A 19 9.98 -4.24 4.77
N LEU A 20 8.90 -3.49 4.96
CA LEU A 20 8.18 -3.44 6.22
C LEU A 20 7.65 -4.82 6.64
N LEU A 21 7.07 -5.58 5.70
CA LEU A 21 6.60 -6.95 5.95
C LEU A 21 7.75 -7.82 6.47
N ILE A 22 8.92 -7.76 5.85
CA ILE A 22 10.10 -8.54 6.27
C ILE A 22 10.52 -8.13 7.68
N ILE A 23 10.63 -6.83 7.96
CA ILE A 23 11.05 -6.32 9.28
C ILE A 23 10.05 -6.77 10.36
N VAL A 24 8.76 -6.59 10.13
CA VAL A 24 7.71 -6.97 11.09
C VAL A 24 7.68 -8.48 11.30
N THR A 25 7.83 -9.28 10.23
CA THR A 25 7.87 -10.75 10.35
C THR A 25 9.06 -11.20 11.18
N LEU A 26 10.25 -10.62 10.96
CA LEU A 26 11.43 -10.91 11.76
C LEU A 26 11.23 -10.50 13.23
N ALA A 27 10.63 -9.33 13.48
CA ALA A 27 10.36 -8.84 14.83
C ALA A 27 9.37 -9.77 15.57
N VAL A 28 8.26 -10.16 14.91
CA VAL A 28 7.28 -11.09 15.49
C VAL A 28 7.89 -12.47 15.74
N PHE A 29 8.71 -12.96 14.80
CA PHE A 29 9.40 -14.23 14.97
C PHE A 29 10.40 -14.18 16.14
N SER A 30 11.17 -13.10 16.27
CA SER A 30 12.08 -12.89 17.41
C SER A 30 11.34 -12.79 18.73
N ALA A 31 10.22 -12.04 18.78
CA ALA A 31 9.38 -11.95 19.96
C ALA A 31 8.78 -13.31 20.36
N SER A 32 8.36 -14.13 19.38
CA SER A 32 7.86 -15.48 19.62
C SER A 32 8.96 -16.43 20.12
N ALA A 33 10.20 -16.26 19.67
CA ALA A 33 11.34 -17.03 20.17
C ALA A 33 11.73 -16.67 21.60
N LEU A 34 11.51 -15.40 22.02
CA LEU A 34 11.68 -14.95 23.40
C LEU A 34 10.58 -15.44 24.35
N ASN A 35 9.44 -15.86 23.81
CA ASN A 35 8.31 -16.39 24.60
C ASN A 35 8.49 -17.90 24.89
N THR A 36 9.73 -18.36 25.07
CA THR A 36 10.03 -19.71 25.54
C THR A 36 10.02 -19.78 27.05
N THR A 37 9.68 -20.94 27.59
CA THR A 37 9.63 -21.19 29.05
C THR A 37 10.97 -20.86 29.72
N GLU A 38 12.09 -21.08 29.03
CA GLU A 38 13.43 -20.76 29.55
C GLU A 38 13.66 -19.27 29.72
N VAL A 39 13.28 -18.48 28.73
CA VAL A 39 13.42 -17.01 28.77
C VAL A 39 12.47 -16.41 29.79
N GLN A 40 11.22 -16.91 29.89
CA GLN A 40 10.27 -16.49 30.90
C GLN A 40 10.82 -16.77 32.32
N ASN A 41 11.36 -17.96 32.57
CA ASN A 41 11.96 -18.31 33.85
C ASN A 41 13.17 -17.43 34.19
N MET A 42 14.00 -17.07 33.20
CA MET A 42 15.14 -16.16 33.41
C MET A 42 14.66 -14.76 33.81
N ILE A 43 13.70 -14.22 33.09
CA ILE A 43 13.13 -12.90 33.38
C ILE A 43 12.45 -12.90 34.75
N GLU A 44 11.68 -13.96 35.07
CA GLU A 44 11.06 -14.12 36.38
C GLU A 44 12.07 -14.14 37.52
N THR A 45 13.16 -14.87 37.31
CA THR A 45 14.26 -14.95 38.31
C THR A 45 14.93 -13.59 38.51
N GLU A 46 15.11 -12.82 37.43
CA GLU A 46 15.73 -11.48 37.47
C GLU A 46 14.82 -10.46 38.15
N ILE A 47 13.50 -10.50 37.87
CA ILE A 47 12.50 -9.67 38.56
C ILE A 47 12.45 -10.00 40.08
N MET A 48 12.51 -11.28 40.45
CA MET A 48 12.52 -11.70 41.86
C MET A 48 13.83 -11.33 42.56
N ALA A 49 14.94 -11.20 41.86
CA ALA A 49 16.24 -10.84 42.43
C ALA A 49 16.44 -9.32 42.57
N ASP A 50 15.54 -8.50 42.02
CA ASP A 50 15.67 -7.04 42.07
C ASP A 50 15.27 -6.49 43.44
N PRO A 51 16.21 -5.99 44.26
CA PRO A 51 15.94 -5.49 45.58
C PRO A 51 15.16 -4.16 45.63
N THR A 52 14.96 -3.54 44.46
CA THR A 52 14.25 -2.25 44.34
C THR A 52 12.75 -2.41 44.21
N LEU A 53 12.28 -3.62 43.86
CA LEU A 53 10.86 -3.92 43.65
C LEU A 53 10.22 -4.46 44.92
N THR A 54 9.04 -3.95 45.23
CA THR A 54 8.17 -4.54 46.29
C THR A 54 7.53 -5.83 45.78
N PRO A 55 7.14 -6.76 46.66
CA PRO A 55 6.46 -8.00 46.27
C PRO A 55 5.23 -7.79 45.35
N GLN A 56 4.48 -6.72 45.57
CA GLN A 56 3.32 -6.37 44.75
C GLN A 56 3.73 -5.86 43.36
N GLU A 57 4.80 -5.10 43.26
CA GLU A 57 5.32 -4.63 41.98
C GLU A 57 5.94 -5.78 41.15
N MET A 58 6.57 -6.75 41.82
CA MET A 58 7.07 -7.96 41.18
C MET A 58 5.93 -8.76 40.52
N GLU A 59 4.84 -9.02 41.25
CA GLU A 59 3.68 -9.76 40.75
C GLU A 59 3.03 -9.01 39.56
N TYR A 60 2.81 -7.70 39.71
CA TYR A 60 2.25 -6.85 38.66
C TYR A 60 3.13 -6.81 37.38
N THR A 61 4.46 -6.73 37.54
CA THR A 61 5.40 -6.72 36.42
C THR A 61 5.39 -8.07 35.68
N LYS A 62 5.29 -9.19 36.40
CA LYS A 62 5.16 -10.53 35.83
C LYS A 62 3.90 -10.66 34.98
N ASP A 63 2.76 -10.24 35.54
CA ASP A 63 1.46 -10.33 34.85
C ASP A 63 1.43 -9.48 33.56
N ILE A 64 1.98 -8.25 33.62
CA ILE A 64 2.09 -7.38 32.43
C ILE A 64 3.03 -8.01 31.39
N LEU A 65 4.14 -8.58 31.82
CA LEU A 65 5.12 -9.16 30.91
C LEU A 65 4.58 -10.41 30.22
N ALA A 66 3.97 -11.32 30.99
CA ALA A 66 3.36 -12.53 30.46
C ALA A 66 2.19 -12.21 29.52
N GLY A 67 1.25 -11.37 29.96
CA GLY A 67 0.13 -10.94 29.12
C GLY A 67 0.56 -10.14 27.89
N GLY A 68 1.59 -9.30 28.03
CA GLY A 68 2.15 -8.53 26.92
C GLY A 68 2.80 -9.41 25.85
N MET A 69 3.53 -10.43 26.23
CA MET A 69 4.15 -11.39 25.28
C MET A 69 3.11 -12.19 24.48
N ASP A 70 2.05 -12.66 25.14
CA ASP A 70 0.96 -13.37 24.48
C ASP A 70 0.21 -12.50 23.48
N VAL A 71 -0.09 -11.24 23.88
CA VAL A 71 -0.74 -10.27 22.98
C VAL A 71 0.15 -9.96 21.78
N VAL A 72 1.44 -9.73 21.98
CA VAL A 72 2.38 -9.46 20.90
C VAL A 72 2.48 -10.66 19.94
N GLY A 73 2.44 -11.88 20.46
CA GLY A 73 2.40 -13.09 19.63
C GLY A 73 1.17 -13.13 18.73
N VAL A 74 -0.03 -13.08 19.30
CA VAL A 74 -1.28 -13.20 18.52
C VAL A 74 -1.50 -11.98 17.61
N VAL A 75 -1.41 -10.76 18.16
CA VAL A 75 -1.63 -9.53 17.39
C VAL A 75 -0.55 -9.35 16.32
N GLY A 76 0.70 -9.71 16.62
CA GLY A 76 1.81 -9.65 15.66
C GLY A 76 1.56 -10.52 14.44
N TRP A 77 1.12 -11.76 14.61
CA TRP A 77 0.81 -12.66 13.48
C TRP A 77 -0.39 -12.18 12.66
N VAL A 78 -1.43 -11.64 13.31
CA VAL A 78 -2.56 -11.00 12.63
C VAL A 78 -2.08 -9.82 11.80
N PHE A 79 -1.19 -8.99 12.35
CA PHE A 79 -0.63 -7.84 11.65
C PHE A 79 0.24 -8.25 10.45
N VAL A 80 1.05 -9.30 10.57
CA VAL A 80 1.80 -9.89 9.44
C VAL A 80 0.85 -10.34 8.32
N ALA A 81 -0.25 -11.01 8.67
CA ALA A 81 -1.25 -11.44 7.68
C ALA A 81 -1.91 -10.24 6.96
N LEU A 82 -2.24 -9.17 7.69
CA LEU A 82 -2.77 -7.93 7.11
C LEU A 82 -1.76 -7.23 6.19
N LEU A 83 -0.48 -7.18 6.57
CA LEU A 83 0.58 -6.63 5.73
C LEU A 83 0.77 -7.46 4.45
N LEU A 84 0.72 -8.79 4.54
CA LEU A 84 0.81 -9.66 3.38
C LEU A 84 -0.35 -9.41 2.40
N LEU A 85 -1.56 -9.27 2.93
CA LEU A 85 -2.73 -8.90 2.13
C LEU A 85 -2.55 -7.52 1.48
N SER A 86 -2.01 -6.54 2.22
CA SER A 86 -1.70 -5.20 1.71
C SER A 86 -0.70 -5.25 0.54
N VAL A 87 0.35 -6.07 0.63
CA VAL A 87 1.33 -6.26 -0.45
C VAL A 87 0.65 -6.85 -1.70
N ILE A 88 -0.20 -7.86 -1.54
CA ILE A 88 -0.93 -8.45 -2.67
C ILE A 88 -1.82 -7.40 -3.35
N LEU A 89 -2.58 -6.62 -2.57
CA LEU A 89 -3.44 -5.57 -3.11
C LEU A 89 -2.63 -4.49 -3.84
N SER A 90 -1.48 -4.09 -3.28
CA SER A 90 -0.63 -3.07 -3.90
C SER A 90 -0.04 -3.53 -5.24
N ILE A 91 0.38 -4.79 -5.36
CA ILE A 91 0.86 -5.38 -6.61
C ILE A 91 -0.26 -5.38 -7.66
N ILE A 92 -1.46 -5.82 -7.30
CA ILE A 92 -2.63 -5.83 -8.19
C ILE A 92 -2.95 -4.39 -8.64
N ALA A 93 -2.90 -3.42 -7.74
CA ALA A 93 -3.13 -2.02 -8.05
C ALA A 93 -2.12 -1.47 -9.07
N VAL A 94 -0.81 -1.70 -8.85
CA VAL A 94 0.26 -1.30 -9.76
C VAL A 94 0.07 -1.91 -11.16
N VAL A 95 -0.24 -3.20 -11.24
CA VAL A 95 -0.48 -3.88 -12.52
C VAL A 95 -1.70 -3.29 -13.25
N LYS A 96 -2.77 -2.95 -12.52
CA LYS A 96 -3.97 -2.33 -13.13
C LYS A 96 -3.70 -0.92 -13.62
N VAL A 97 -2.92 -0.11 -12.90
CA VAL A 97 -2.49 1.23 -13.36
C VAL A 97 -1.61 1.13 -14.59
N SER A 98 -0.62 0.23 -14.57
CA SER A 98 0.33 0.03 -15.68
C SER A 98 -0.37 -0.37 -16.97
N LYS A 99 -1.39 -1.22 -16.89
CA LYS A 99 -2.16 -1.69 -18.07
C LYS A 99 -3.30 -0.76 -18.52
N ASN A 100 -3.47 0.42 -17.91
CA ASN A 100 -4.52 1.40 -18.23
C ASN A 100 -5.97 0.84 -18.22
N LYS A 101 -6.22 -0.34 -17.63
CA LYS A 101 -7.52 -1.03 -17.71
C LYS A 101 -8.61 -0.41 -16.83
N SER A 102 -8.29 0.17 -15.67
CA SER A 102 -9.29 0.80 -14.80
C SER A 102 -8.60 1.60 -13.67
N PRO A 103 -8.29 2.88 -13.91
CA PRO A 103 -7.56 3.71 -12.93
C PRO A 103 -8.35 3.94 -11.64
N LYS A 104 -9.67 4.06 -11.72
CA LYS A 104 -10.54 4.23 -10.54
C LYS A 104 -10.43 3.03 -9.59
N THR A 105 -10.46 1.81 -10.14
CA THR A 105 -10.33 0.58 -9.33
C THR A 105 -8.94 0.46 -8.70
N ALA A 106 -7.89 0.86 -9.42
CA ALA A 106 -6.53 0.86 -8.88
C ALA A 106 -6.38 1.86 -7.72
N GLY A 107 -6.97 3.06 -7.84
CA GLY A 107 -7.01 4.05 -6.76
C GLY A 107 -7.67 3.50 -5.49
N ILE A 108 -8.81 2.83 -5.63
CA ILE A 108 -9.50 2.17 -4.51
C ILE A 108 -8.61 1.09 -3.87
N LEU A 109 -7.94 0.25 -4.67
CA LEU A 109 -7.03 -0.77 -4.15
C LEU A 109 -5.85 -0.15 -3.38
N PHE A 110 -5.30 0.99 -3.85
CA PHE A 110 -4.24 1.69 -3.14
C PHE A 110 -4.70 2.24 -1.78
N ILE A 111 -5.95 2.73 -1.68
CA ILE A 111 -6.53 3.17 -0.40
C ILE A 111 -6.61 1.99 0.57
N PHE A 112 -7.14 0.85 0.14
CA PHE A 112 -7.22 -0.34 0.97
C PHE A 112 -5.83 -0.87 1.35
N ALA A 113 -4.89 -0.94 0.42
CA ALA A 113 -3.52 -1.33 0.71
C ALA A 113 -2.87 -0.40 1.74
N GLY A 114 -3.04 0.91 1.60
CA GLY A 114 -2.55 1.90 2.55
C GLY A 114 -3.18 1.76 3.94
N LEU A 115 -4.49 1.52 4.01
CA LEU A 115 -5.19 1.33 5.27
C LEU A 115 -4.70 0.06 6.01
N LEU A 116 -4.52 -1.04 5.27
CA LEU A 116 -4.03 -2.30 5.84
C LEU A 116 -2.54 -2.24 6.24
N SER A 117 -1.75 -1.41 5.59
CA SER A 117 -0.32 -1.23 5.89
C SER A 117 -0.06 -0.42 7.17
N GLY A 118 -1.11 0.14 7.80
CA GLY A 118 -1.02 0.93 9.03
C GLY A 118 -0.89 2.44 8.77
N ILE A 119 -1.80 3.21 9.38
CA ILE A 119 -2.03 4.64 9.09
C ILE A 119 -0.81 5.54 9.37
N LEU A 120 0.11 5.12 10.24
CA LEU A 120 1.23 5.93 10.74
C LEU A 120 2.56 5.71 10.00
N LEU A 121 2.62 4.84 9.01
CA LEU A 121 3.84 4.48 8.31
C LEU A 121 3.99 5.24 6.99
N LEU A 122 5.23 5.42 6.53
CA LEU A 122 5.56 6.17 5.30
C LEU A 122 4.93 5.54 4.04
N ALA A 123 4.81 4.21 4.01
CA ALA A 123 4.23 3.48 2.89
C ALA A 123 2.76 3.85 2.58
N PRO A 124 1.84 3.99 3.56
CA PRO A 124 0.49 4.45 3.30
C PRO A 124 0.41 5.83 2.68
N ILE A 125 1.26 6.76 3.07
CA ILE A 125 1.28 8.12 2.51
C ILE A 125 1.53 8.06 1.01
N LEU A 126 2.47 7.26 0.55
CA LEU A 126 2.75 7.05 -0.87
C LEU A 126 1.56 6.43 -1.61
N PHE A 127 0.87 5.47 -0.98
CA PHE A 127 -0.32 4.86 -1.56
C PHE A 127 -1.49 5.83 -1.66
N TYR A 128 -1.69 6.71 -0.67
CA TYR A 128 -2.72 7.76 -0.72
C TYR A 128 -2.42 8.79 -1.80
N ILE A 129 -1.16 9.22 -1.96
CA ILE A 129 -0.76 10.12 -3.05
C ILE A 129 -1.00 9.44 -4.42
N ALA A 130 -0.61 8.17 -4.58
CA ALA A 130 -0.86 7.41 -5.80
C ALA A 130 -2.37 7.27 -6.09
N ALA A 131 -3.18 7.02 -5.07
CA ALA A 131 -4.63 6.94 -5.19
C ALA A 131 -5.24 8.27 -5.66
N ILE A 132 -4.85 9.38 -5.04
CA ILE A 132 -5.31 10.74 -5.43
C ILE A 132 -4.96 11.01 -6.89
N MET A 133 -3.73 10.71 -7.32
CA MET A 133 -3.31 10.86 -8.72
C MET A 133 -4.15 10.01 -9.67
N CYS A 134 -4.51 8.77 -9.28
CA CYS A 134 -5.39 7.91 -10.06
C CYS A 134 -6.82 8.47 -10.21
N PHE A 135 -7.32 9.20 -9.22
CA PHE A 135 -8.66 9.81 -9.25
C PHE A 135 -8.69 11.14 -10.01
N VAL A 136 -7.64 11.97 -9.84
CA VAL A 136 -7.59 13.32 -10.43
C VAL A 136 -7.33 13.28 -11.93
N ARG A 137 -6.55 12.34 -12.42
CA ARG A 137 -6.27 12.19 -13.86
C ARG A 137 -7.45 11.56 -14.59
N LYS A 138 -8.14 12.38 -15.38
CA LYS A 138 -9.16 11.93 -16.34
C LYS A 138 -8.51 11.00 -17.37
N THR A 139 -9.10 9.86 -17.60
CA THR A 139 -8.76 8.98 -18.73
C THR A 139 -8.96 9.78 -20.02
N PRO A 140 -7.97 9.89 -20.93
CA PRO A 140 -8.25 10.46 -22.22
C PRO A 140 -9.34 9.61 -22.88
N VAL A 141 -10.46 10.26 -23.18
CA VAL A 141 -11.50 9.64 -24.00
C VAL A 141 -10.86 9.45 -25.37
N HIS A 142 -10.59 8.21 -25.76
CA HIS A 142 -10.34 7.90 -27.15
C HIS A 142 -11.68 8.21 -27.87
N TYR A 143 -11.74 9.36 -28.48
CA TYR A 143 -12.73 9.54 -29.54
C TYR A 143 -12.32 8.52 -30.61
N VAL A 144 -13.07 7.47 -30.75
CA VAL A 144 -13.09 6.70 -31.99
C VAL A 144 -13.58 7.74 -32.97
N GLU A 145 -12.71 8.26 -33.83
CA GLU A 145 -13.10 9.05 -34.99
C GLU A 145 -13.99 8.12 -35.79
N ASP A 146 -15.29 8.38 -35.74
CA ASP A 146 -16.27 7.67 -36.53
C ASP A 146 -15.88 7.90 -38.01
N PRO A 147 -15.63 6.86 -38.79
CA PRO A 147 -15.18 7.03 -40.20
C PRO A 147 -16.14 7.90 -40.99
N TYR A 148 -17.36 8.05 -40.55
CA TYR A 148 -18.41 8.86 -41.21
C TYR A 148 -18.13 10.36 -41.15
N TYR A 149 -17.55 10.90 -40.05
CA TYR A 149 -17.24 12.33 -39.95
C TYR A 149 -16.00 12.77 -40.72
N ARG A 150 -15.10 11.83 -41.09
CA ARG A 150 -13.90 12.14 -41.84
C ARG A 150 -14.24 12.47 -43.30
N THR A 151 -15.29 11.86 -43.84
CA THR A 151 -15.72 12.06 -45.22
C THR A 151 -16.31 13.44 -45.47
N GLU A 152 -17.02 14.02 -44.50
CA GLU A 152 -17.61 15.36 -44.61
C GLU A 152 -16.55 16.48 -44.56
N ALA A 153 -15.55 16.35 -43.69
CA ALA A 153 -14.49 17.36 -43.57
C ALA A 153 -13.54 17.41 -44.83
N GLU A 154 -13.32 16.28 -45.46
CA GLU A 154 -12.55 16.25 -46.72
C GLU A 154 -13.34 16.81 -47.93
N THR A 155 -14.68 16.69 -47.91
CA THR A 155 -15.53 17.22 -48.98
C THR A 155 -15.66 18.74 -48.92
N GLU A 156 -15.70 19.34 -47.71
CA GLU A 156 -15.76 20.78 -47.57
C GLU A 156 -14.48 21.51 -47.92
N THR A 157 -13.31 20.88 -47.77
CA THR A 157 -12.02 21.50 -48.09
C THR A 157 -11.75 21.52 -49.58
N HIS A 158 -12.36 20.65 -50.40
CA HIS A 158 -12.19 20.62 -51.87
C HIS A 158 -13.09 21.59 -52.59
N THR A 159 -14.14 22.12 -51.98
CA THR A 159 -15.13 23.01 -52.65
C THR A 159 -14.75 24.49 -52.62
N THR A 160 -13.74 24.87 -51.81
CA THR A 160 -13.37 26.28 -51.59
C THR A 160 -12.17 26.76 -52.41
N THR A 161 -11.59 25.92 -53.27
CA THR A 161 -10.44 26.32 -54.10
C THR A 161 -10.80 26.30 -55.59
N THR A 162 -11.74 27.13 -56.01
CA THR A 162 -11.84 27.52 -57.42
C THR A 162 -11.12 28.87 -57.61
N PRO A 163 -10.03 28.93 -58.35
CA PRO A 163 -9.39 30.21 -58.67
C PRO A 163 -10.28 30.99 -59.63
N HIS A 164 -10.73 32.16 -59.24
CA HIS A 164 -11.25 33.16 -60.17
C HIS A 164 -10.13 33.53 -61.13
N GLN A 165 -10.24 33.15 -62.41
CA GLN A 165 -9.47 33.71 -63.50
C GLN A 165 -10.13 35.01 -63.91
N PRO A 166 -9.41 36.18 -63.90
CA PRO A 166 -9.91 37.41 -64.52
C PRO A 166 -9.70 37.34 -66.04
N LEU A 167 -10.71 37.79 -66.77
CA LEU A 167 -10.67 38.12 -68.20
C LEU A 167 -9.82 39.34 -68.44
#